data_7fb088b2f1964937036222607add62dd
#
_entry.id   7fb088b2f1964937036222607add62dd
#
_cell.length_a   1.000
_cell.length_b   1.000
_cell.length_c   1.000
_cell.angle_alpha   90.00
_cell.angle_beta   90.00
_cell.angle_gamma   90.00
#
_symmetry.space_group_name_H-M   'P 1'
#
loop_
_entity.id
_entity.type
_entity.pdbx_description
1 polymer ?
#
loop_
_entity_poly.entity_id
_entity_poly.type
_entity_poly.pdbx_seq_one_letter_code
_entity_poly.pdbx_strand_id
1 'polypeptide(L)'
;MGAVLLVAASPLLATTATAEPVPDHPALGAVFPLGDHSAPKTGYKELAPGVTYRVFTQGAASDVWTVWVRYADGQELTTAESTATARAAELRTAEFGDARVVPVKSPATADTYAQTFYGVHVGSYATVTEAKALQAELKAQGFADSRVLYTAETNPDSRGPWQIRVITVRPDAQVDLRAEHGANVSGSDTVRQLSASAGALAAVNGTEFDIKSVNNTHFMDHEGVPQGLYMKNNVLLGAPNNGRTALLLNTAGGGHRITEVKSRTWITAPDGTTRDVDGINRVAGQILGCGGVGDDFRKTAAEGNVPRLDPWRNGTCYDPNEIVVFRPEWGADTPAPADEWAGTRVTEVVLNGNWDVLHLRDAPGPIPAGGRVLQGVGKGGEWLRALKTGDRVTPRTSVTDMAGNPVTASALAAFGGGTPALMRDGRVWLNPAANGTAHVSCALPAPVTGCRPSGVLTARHPRTLAGISPEGHLMLVTIDGRNPQAGVGVTLPEAARVMEWLGARDAVGLGSGGDTTLMVENSLYNRPWDQWEDTAPRERAVSNAVVVVKRP
;
A
#
# COMPACT_ATOMS: atom_id res chain seq x y z
N MET A 1 -51.16 62.25 33.28
CA MET A 1 -51.65 60.90 33.02
C MET A 1 -50.72 60.25 31.99
N GLY A 2 -49.79 59.50 32.46
CA GLY A 2 -48.83 58.77 31.62
C GLY A 2 -49.15 57.27 31.72
N ALA A 3 -49.42 56.65 30.59
CA ALA A 3 -49.67 55.21 30.51
C ALA A 3 -48.32 54.46 30.35
N VAL A 4 -48.03 53.58 31.30
CA VAL A 4 -46.91 52.67 31.23
C VAL A 4 -47.35 51.39 30.51
N LEU A 5 -46.77 51.11 29.32
CA LEU A 5 -46.92 49.82 28.64
C LEU A 5 -45.98 48.80 29.23
N LEU A 6 -46.50 47.77 29.90
CA LEU A 6 -45.76 46.58 30.25
C LEU A 6 -45.67 45.67 29.03
N VAL A 7 -44.43 45.45 28.52
CA VAL A 7 -44.16 44.42 27.53
C VAL A 7 -43.82 43.13 28.29
N ALA A 8 -44.68 42.13 28.17
CA ALA A 8 -44.43 40.78 28.72
C ALA A 8 -43.44 40.04 27.78
N ALA A 9 -42.26 39.72 28.31
CA ALA A 9 -41.30 38.86 27.60
C ALA A 9 -41.71 37.40 27.79
N SER A 10 -42.11 36.72 26.72
CA SER A 10 -42.30 35.26 26.73
C SER A 10 -40.93 34.55 26.74
N PRO A 11 -40.72 33.54 27.57
CA PRO A 11 -39.48 32.78 27.52
C PRO A 11 -39.47 31.92 26.27
N LEU A 12 -38.44 32.12 25.40
CA LEU A 12 -38.09 31.18 24.34
C LEU A 12 -37.59 29.88 25.02
N LEU A 13 -38.41 28.84 24.97
CA LEU A 13 -37.97 27.48 25.23
C LEU A 13 -36.98 27.08 24.14
N ALA A 14 -35.70 27.08 24.47
CA ALA A 14 -34.68 26.47 23.65
C ALA A 14 -34.91 24.95 23.64
N THR A 15 -35.50 24.44 22.56
CA THR A 15 -35.52 23.00 22.30
C THR A 15 -34.08 22.59 22.01
N THR A 16 -33.44 21.91 22.95
CA THR A 16 -32.21 21.19 22.70
C THR A 16 -32.53 20.10 21.66
N ALA A 17 -32.16 20.33 20.42
CA ALA A 17 -32.17 19.28 19.42
C ALA A 17 -31.20 18.19 19.91
N THR A 18 -31.75 17.06 20.36
CA THR A 18 -30.95 15.86 20.59
C THR A 18 -30.37 15.47 19.23
N ALA A 19 -29.04 15.49 19.12
CA ALA A 19 -28.39 15.01 17.93
C ALA A 19 -28.85 13.56 17.67
N GLU A 20 -29.25 13.27 16.45
CA GLU A 20 -29.59 11.89 16.08
C GLU A 20 -28.38 10.98 16.36
N PRO A 21 -28.62 9.77 16.90
CA PRO A 21 -27.53 8.85 17.18
C PRO A 21 -26.80 8.48 15.87
N VAL A 22 -25.47 8.54 15.89
CA VAL A 22 -24.64 8.13 14.76
C VAL A 22 -24.91 6.65 14.47
N PRO A 23 -25.29 6.26 13.24
CA PRO A 23 -25.55 4.86 12.91
C PRO A 23 -24.30 3.99 13.08
N ASP A 24 -24.46 2.70 13.32
CA ASP A 24 -23.33 1.78 13.54
C ASP A 24 -22.45 1.57 12.31
N HIS A 25 -22.95 1.92 11.16
CA HIS A 25 -22.21 1.87 9.88
C HIS A 25 -22.83 2.84 8.87
N PRO A 26 -22.04 3.29 7.87
CA PRO A 26 -22.56 4.11 6.77
C PRO A 26 -23.66 3.39 5.98
N ALA A 27 -24.51 4.15 5.33
CA ALA A 27 -25.51 3.62 4.41
C ALA A 27 -24.81 2.97 3.20
N LEU A 28 -25.31 1.82 2.78
CA LEU A 28 -24.81 1.14 1.57
C LEU A 28 -25.39 1.79 0.31
N GLY A 29 -24.63 1.79 -0.77
CA GLY A 29 -25.14 2.10 -2.12
C GLY A 29 -26.28 1.14 -2.53
N ALA A 30 -27.18 1.63 -3.37
CA ALA A 30 -28.39 0.89 -3.75
C ALA A 30 -28.09 -0.40 -4.56
N VAL A 31 -26.98 -0.42 -5.31
CA VAL A 31 -26.64 -1.52 -6.22
C VAL A 31 -25.25 -2.04 -5.86
N PHE A 32 -25.12 -3.36 -5.70
CA PHE A 32 -23.81 -3.99 -5.50
C PHE A 32 -22.90 -3.78 -6.73
N PRO A 33 -21.65 -3.35 -6.56
CA PRO A 33 -20.87 -2.83 -7.69
C PRO A 33 -20.13 -3.89 -8.53
N LEU A 34 -20.25 -5.18 -8.19
CA LEU A 34 -19.51 -6.27 -8.83
C LEU A 34 -20.45 -7.31 -9.45
N GLY A 35 -19.94 -8.06 -10.41
CA GLY A 35 -20.64 -9.16 -11.06
C GLY A 35 -21.91 -8.75 -11.77
N ASP A 36 -22.98 -9.49 -11.53
CA ASP A 36 -24.30 -9.24 -12.10
C ASP A 36 -25.13 -8.19 -11.33
N HIS A 37 -24.49 -7.49 -10.39
CA HIS A 37 -25.09 -6.46 -9.56
C HIS A 37 -26.23 -6.93 -8.64
N SER A 38 -26.42 -8.23 -8.50
CA SER A 38 -27.40 -8.78 -7.55
C SER A 38 -27.00 -8.48 -6.11
N ALA A 39 -28.00 -8.41 -5.22
CA ALA A 39 -27.78 -8.12 -3.80
C ALA A 39 -26.92 -9.21 -3.14
N PRO A 40 -25.87 -8.86 -2.41
CA PRO A 40 -25.02 -9.83 -1.73
C PRO A 40 -25.75 -10.44 -0.51
N LYS A 41 -25.37 -11.67 -0.15
CA LYS A 41 -25.69 -12.23 1.17
C LYS A 41 -24.87 -11.48 2.20
N THR A 42 -25.50 -11.10 3.33
CA THR A 42 -24.88 -10.28 4.36
C THR A 42 -24.87 -11.01 5.70
N GLY A 43 -23.71 -11.01 6.38
CA GLY A 43 -23.57 -11.39 7.78
C GLY A 43 -23.15 -10.18 8.61
N TYR A 44 -23.55 -10.18 9.91
CA TYR A 44 -23.29 -9.10 10.84
C TYR A 44 -22.89 -9.63 12.21
N LYS A 45 -21.97 -8.95 12.89
CA LYS A 45 -21.60 -9.18 14.28
C LYS A 45 -21.18 -7.85 14.91
N GLU A 46 -21.76 -7.49 16.04
CA GLU A 46 -21.22 -6.42 16.89
C GLU A 46 -20.04 -6.99 17.68
N LEU A 47 -18.90 -6.30 17.65
CA LEU A 47 -17.67 -6.70 18.36
C LEU A 47 -17.50 -5.96 19.69
N ALA A 48 -17.91 -4.71 19.71
CA ALA A 48 -17.99 -3.84 20.87
C ALA A 48 -18.92 -2.66 20.54
N PRO A 49 -19.42 -1.89 21.53
CA PRO A 49 -20.22 -0.71 21.26
C PRO A 49 -19.52 0.24 20.26
N GLY A 50 -20.14 0.46 19.11
CA GLY A 50 -19.60 1.26 18.02
C GLY A 50 -18.52 0.57 17.17
N VAL A 51 -18.28 -0.73 17.34
CA VAL A 51 -17.38 -1.53 16.48
C VAL A 51 -18.14 -2.73 15.93
N THR A 52 -18.29 -2.80 14.62
CA THR A 52 -19.05 -3.85 13.96
C THR A 52 -18.23 -4.59 12.93
N TYR A 53 -18.56 -5.84 12.70
CA TYR A 53 -18.09 -6.67 11.59
C TYR A 53 -19.26 -6.97 10.66
N ARG A 54 -19.04 -6.78 9.35
CA ARG A 54 -19.97 -7.22 8.29
C ARG A 54 -19.22 -8.06 7.27
N VAL A 55 -19.92 -9.03 6.68
CA VAL A 55 -19.42 -9.78 5.53
C VAL A 55 -20.47 -9.77 4.43
N PHE A 56 -20.01 -9.56 3.21
CA PHE A 56 -20.83 -9.59 2.00
C PHE A 56 -20.28 -10.66 1.07
N THR A 57 -21.16 -11.54 0.61
CA THR A 57 -20.82 -12.59 -0.35
C THR A 57 -21.74 -12.53 -1.56
N GLN A 58 -21.15 -12.58 -2.76
CA GLN A 58 -21.90 -12.50 -4.01
C GLN A 58 -21.18 -13.29 -5.11
N GLY A 59 -21.96 -13.86 -6.03
CA GLY A 59 -21.47 -14.53 -7.21
C GLY A 59 -21.01 -15.97 -6.98
N ALA A 60 -20.59 -16.59 -8.08
CA ALA A 60 -20.08 -17.95 -8.12
C ALA A 60 -18.98 -18.07 -9.18
N ALA A 61 -18.15 -19.11 -9.07
CA ALA A 61 -17.11 -19.39 -10.04
C ALA A 61 -17.71 -19.56 -11.45
N SER A 62 -17.25 -18.79 -12.39
CA SER A 62 -17.70 -18.75 -13.79
C SER A 62 -16.55 -18.78 -14.79
N ASP A 63 -15.35 -18.72 -14.31
CA ASP A 63 -14.10 -18.57 -15.07
C ASP A 63 -13.39 -19.92 -15.20
N VAL A 64 -12.31 -19.96 -15.97
CA VAL A 64 -11.57 -21.17 -16.31
C VAL A 64 -10.07 -20.97 -16.14
N TRP A 65 -9.33 -22.06 -16.07
CA TRP A 65 -7.88 -22.04 -16.11
C TRP A 65 -7.38 -21.98 -17.55
N THR A 66 -6.32 -21.21 -17.80
CA THR A 66 -5.67 -21.05 -19.10
C THR A 66 -4.17 -20.83 -18.90
N VAL A 67 -3.40 -20.87 -19.97
CA VAL A 67 -2.00 -20.48 -19.96
C VAL A 67 -1.85 -19.15 -20.67
N TRP A 68 -1.25 -18.16 -20.00
CA TRP A 68 -0.87 -16.89 -20.57
C TRP A 68 0.55 -16.98 -21.11
N VAL A 69 0.75 -16.74 -22.40
CA VAL A 69 2.05 -16.79 -23.05
C VAL A 69 2.57 -15.37 -23.24
N ARG A 70 3.77 -15.11 -22.71
CA ARG A 70 4.42 -13.80 -22.84
C ARG A 70 5.00 -13.55 -24.22
N TYR A 71 5.21 -12.29 -24.50
CA TYR A 71 5.95 -11.85 -25.70
C TYR A 71 7.46 -12.04 -25.51
N ALA A 72 8.21 -11.89 -26.61
CA ALA A 72 9.66 -12.10 -26.59
C ALA A 72 10.43 -11.11 -25.68
N ASP A 73 9.83 -9.97 -25.36
CA ASP A 73 10.35 -8.98 -24.42
C ASP A 73 9.98 -9.28 -22.95
N GLY A 74 9.37 -10.44 -22.69
CA GLY A 74 8.94 -10.87 -21.36
C GLY A 74 7.64 -10.21 -20.86
N GLN A 75 7.02 -9.33 -21.66
CA GLN A 75 5.77 -8.68 -21.27
C GLN A 75 4.57 -9.62 -21.46
N GLU A 76 3.57 -9.50 -20.60
CA GLU A 76 2.29 -10.24 -20.70
C GLU A 76 1.29 -9.52 -21.61
N LEU A 77 1.41 -8.22 -21.73
CA LEU A 77 0.46 -7.35 -22.42
C LEU A 77 1.18 -6.41 -23.39
N THR A 78 0.57 -6.17 -24.53
CA THR A 78 0.99 -5.16 -25.53
C THR A 78 -0.16 -4.22 -25.84
N THR A 79 0.14 -3.00 -26.29
CA THR A 79 -0.86 -2.05 -26.82
C THR A 79 -1.21 -2.32 -28.29
N ALA A 80 -0.41 -3.11 -29.00
CA ALA A 80 -0.60 -3.41 -30.42
C ALA A 80 -1.30 -4.76 -30.61
N GLU A 81 -2.56 -4.74 -31.04
CA GLU A 81 -3.34 -5.94 -31.33
C GLU A 81 -2.68 -6.80 -32.41
N SER A 82 -2.03 -6.18 -33.39
CA SER A 82 -1.30 -6.90 -34.44
C SER A 82 -0.15 -7.75 -33.88
N THR A 83 0.56 -7.29 -32.87
CA THR A 83 1.58 -8.05 -32.16
C THR A 83 1.00 -9.26 -31.45
N ALA A 84 -0.14 -9.09 -30.77
CA ALA A 84 -0.85 -10.19 -30.12
C ALA A 84 -1.37 -11.21 -31.14
N THR A 85 -1.90 -10.73 -32.26
CA THR A 85 -2.38 -11.59 -33.36
C THR A 85 -1.25 -12.41 -33.98
N ALA A 86 -0.09 -11.80 -34.20
CA ALA A 86 1.10 -12.50 -34.70
C ALA A 86 1.57 -13.58 -33.72
N ARG A 87 1.60 -13.26 -32.42
CA ARG A 87 1.98 -14.23 -31.37
C ARG A 87 1.00 -15.40 -31.29
N ALA A 88 -0.30 -15.14 -31.38
CA ALA A 88 -1.31 -16.19 -31.41
C ALA A 88 -1.20 -17.06 -32.69
N ALA A 89 -0.84 -16.49 -33.84
CA ALA A 89 -0.61 -17.23 -35.08
C ALA A 89 0.64 -18.13 -35.00
N GLU A 90 1.72 -17.64 -34.40
CA GLU A 90 2.92 -18.42 -34.10
C GLU A 90 2.58 -19.68 -33.27
N LEU A 91 1.83 -19.52 -32.20
CA LEU A 91 1.40 -20.61 -31.34
C LEU A 91 0.51 -21.62 -32.08
N ARG A 92 -0.39 -21.15 -32.95
CA ARG A 92 -1.23 -22.04 -33.77
C ARG A 92 -0.40 -22.84 -34.76
N THR A 93 0.66 -22.23 -35.34
CA THR A 93 1.59 -22.93 -36.23
C THR A 93 2.39 -24.01 -35.47
N ALA A 94 2.61 -23.81 -34.17
CA ALA A 94 3.22 -24.78 -33.27
C ALA A 94 2.19 -25.76 -32.66
N GLU A 95 1.06 -25.99 -33.36
CA GLU A 95 0.00 -26.92 -33.02
C GLU A 95 -0.85 -26.55 -31.77
N PHE A 96 -0.68 -25.37 -31.18
CA PHE A 96 -1.57 -24.85 -30.13
C PHE A 96 -2.78 -24.12 -30.77
N GLY A 97 -3.68 -24.89 -31.37
CA GLY A 97 -4.73 -24.37 -32.25
C GLY A 97 -5.76 -23.45 -31.59
N ASP A 98 -5.91 -23.52 -30.28
CA ASP A 98 -6.82 -22.70 -29.48
C ASP A 98 -6.19 -21.41 -28.92
N ALA A 99 -4.98 -21.09 -29.33
CA ALA A 99 -4.34 -19.82 -28.98
C ALA A 99 -5.19 -18.62 -29.45
N ARG A 100 -5.49 -17.71 -28.53
CA ARG A 100 -6.39 -16.58 -28.78
C ARG A 100 -5.87 -15.29 -28.19
N VAL A 101 -6.17 -14.19 -28.86
CA VAL A 101 -5.93 -12.83 -28.37
C VAL A 101 -7.03 -12.48 -27.38
N VAL A 102 -6.64 -11.94 -26.22
CA VAL A 102 -7.56 -11.52 -25.15
C VAL A 102 -7.36 -10.04 -24.87
N PRO A 103 -8.37 -9.20 -25.07
CA PRO A 103 -8.31 -7.79 -24.71
C PRO A 103 -8.41 -7.61 -23.18
N VAL A 104 -7.51 -6.81 -22.60
CA VAL A 104 -7.50 -6.43 -21.19
C VAL A 104 -7.66 -4.91 -21.11
N LYS A 105 -8.74 -4.45 -20.50
CA LYS A 105 -9.09 -3.03 -20.44
C LYS A 105 -8.59 -2.39 -19.15
N SER A 106 -7.90 -1.26 -19.26
CA SER A 106 -7.66 -0.31 -18.19
C SER A 106 -8.60 0.88 -18.40
N PRO A 107 -9.56 1.13 -17.50
CA PRO A 107 -10.46 2.27 -17.64
C PRO A 107 -9.70 3.58 -17.44
N ALA A 108 -10.29 4.70 -17.89
CA ALA A 108 -9.81 6.02 -17.56
C ALA A 108 -9.91 6.25 -16.05
N THR A 109 -8.94 6.98 -15.50
CA THR A 109 -8.91 7.42 -14.11
C THR A 109 -8.79 8.94 -14.04
N ALA A 110 -8.58 9.50 -12.84
CA ALA A 110 -8.43 10.95 -12.68
C ALA A 110 -7.20 11.52 -13.44
N ASP A 111 -6.18 10.69 -13.66
CA ASP A 111 -4.91 11.12 -14.25
C ASP A 111 -4.33 10.18 -15.33
N THR A 112 -5.07 9.15 -15.73
CA THR A 112 -4.70 8.28 -16.86
C THR A 112 -5.84 8.15 -17.86
N TYR A 113 -5.49 7.97 -19.14
CA TYR A 113 -6.48 7.70 -20.18
C TYR A 113 -6.85 6.21 -20.23
N ALA A 114 -8.03 5.91 -20.79
CA ALA A 114 -8.46 4.52 -21.01
C ALA A 114 -7.59 3.85 -22.07
N GLN A 115 -7.15 2.62 -21.80
CA GLN A 115 -6.31 1.85 -22.71
C GLN A 115 -6.79 0.41 -22.80
N THR A 116 -6.77 -0.16 -24.01
CA THR A 116 -6.88 -1.60 -24.21
C THR A 116 -5.51 -2.17 -24.45
N PHE A 117 -5.19 -3.20 -23.71
CA PHE A 117 -4.01 -4.04 -23.90
C PHE A 117 -4.46 -5.39 -24.45
N TYR A 118 -3.53 -6.13 -25.02
CA TYR A 118 -3.80 -7.45 -25.59
C TYR A 118 -2.81 -8.47 -25.05
N GLY A 119 -3.32 -9.58 -24.54
CA GLY A 119 -2.56 -10.76 -24.12
C GLY A 119 -2.86 -11.95 -25.02
N VAL A 120 -2.09 -13.03 -24.88
CA VAL A 120 -2.32 -14.27 -25.62
C VAL A 120 -2.52 -15.42 -24.64
N HIS A 121 -3.69 -16.04 -24.70
CA HIS A 121 -4.07 -17.20 -23.90
C HIS A 121 -4.15 -18.47 -24.75
N VAL A 122 -3.78 -19.61 -24.14
CA VAL A 122 -3.88 -20.94 -24.75
C VAL A 122 -4.61 -21.86 -23.79
N GLY A 123 -5.55 -22.60 -24.28
CA GLY A 123 -6.35 -23.54 -23.50
C GLY A 123 -7.48 -22.94 -22.69
N SER A 124 -8.40 -23.79 -22.26
CA SER A 124 -9.54 -23.47 -21.41
C SER A 124 -9.90 -24.71 -20.59
N TYR A 125 -9.52 -24.71 -19.30
CA TYR A 125 -9.56 -25.91 -18.47
C TYR A 125 -10.36 -25.69 -17.19
N ALA A 126 -10.97 -26.78 -16.70
CA ALA A 126 -11.69 -26.78 -15.43
C ALA A 126 -10.72 -26.78 -14.23
N THR A 127 -9.52 -27.31 -14.39
CA THR A 127 -8.56 -27.48 -13.29
C THR A 127 -7.21 -26.86 -13.59
N VAL A 128 -6.51 -26.43 -12.53
CA VAL A 128 -5.15 -25.93 -12.61
C VAL A 128 -4.16 -26.99 -13.10
N THR A 129 -4.42 -28.26 -12.81
CA THR A 129 -3.57 -29.39 -13.22
C THR A 129 -3.51 -29.53 -14.74
N GLU A 130 -4.65 -29.43 -15.43
CA GLU A 130 -4.72 -29.47 -16.89
C GLU A 130 -3.98 -28.28 -17.50
N ALA A 131 -4.15 -27.07 -16.97
CA ALA A 131 -3.45 -25.89 -17.44
C ALA A 131 -1.91 -25.99 -17.22
N LYS A 132 -1.47 -26.59 -16.09
CA LYS A 132 -0.05 -26.88 -15.85
C LYS A 132 0.54 -27.89 -16.83
N ALA A 133 -0.23 -28.92 -17.24
CA ALA A 133 0.18 -29.85 -18.25
C ALA A 133 0.42 -29.13 -19.59
N LEU A 134 -0.53 -28.30 -20.03
CA LEU A 134 -0.33 -27.46 -21.24
C LEU A 134 0.87 -26.52 -21.11
N GLN A 135 1.07 -25.90 -19.95
CA GLN A 135 2.24 -25.04 -19.73
C GLN A 135 3.56 -25.80 -19.91
N ALA A 136 3.62 -27.05 -19.46
CA ALA A 136 4.80 -27.91 -19.65
C ALA A 136 5.04 -28.22 -21.14
N GLU A 137 3.97 -28.51 -21.90
CA GLU A 137 4.06 -28.72 -23.36
C GLU A 137 4.56 -27.46 -24.09
N LEU A 138 3.99 -26.28 -23.76
CA LEU A 138 4.42 -24.99 -24.30
C LEU A 138 5.92 -24.76 -24.05
N LYS A 139 6.38 -25.00 -22.81
CA LYS A 139 7.80 -24.88 -22.46
C LYS A 139 8.69 -25.84 -23.25
N ALA A 140 8.25 -27.08 -23.45
CA ALA A 140 8.98 -28.07 -24.23
C ALA A 140 9.14 -27.68 -25.71
N GLN A 141 8.21 -26.90 -26.26
CA GLN A 141 8.24 -26.37 -27.62
C GLN A 141 8.86 -24.96 -27.75
N GLY A 142 9.51 -24.47 -26.71
CA GLY A 142 10.25 -23.19 -26.74
C GLY A 142 9.46 -21.96 -26.26
N PHE A 143 8.20 -22.10 -25.88
CA PHE A 143 7.39 -21.03 -25.26
C PHE A 143 7.58 -21.03 -23.74
N ALA A 144 8.83 -20.95 -23.31
CA ALA A 144 9.22 -21.11 -21.90
C ALA A 144 8.63 -20.03 -21.00
N ASP A 145 8.47 -18.81 -21.49
CA ASP A 145 7.95 -17.68 -20.73
C ASP A 145 6.42 -17.63 -20.79
N SER A 146 5.81 -18.41 -19.90
CA SER A 146 4.37 -18.55 -19.79
C SER A 146 3.98 -18.82 -18.34
N ARG A 147 2.75 -18.42 -17.95
CA ARG A 147 2.19 -18.71 -16.63
C ARG A 147 0.78 -19.27 -16.72
N VAL A 148 0.43 -20.08 -15.74
CA VAL A 148 -0.95 -20.50 -15.53
C VAL A 148 -1.76 -19.35 -14.96
N LEU A 149 -2.97 -19.16 -15.42
CA LEU A 149 -3.87 -18.07 -15.06
C LEU A 149 -5.29 -18.61 -14.85
N TYR A 150 -5.99 -18.15 -13.83
CA TYR A 150 -7.45 -18.23 -13.74
C TYR A 150 -8.05 -17.00 -14.41
N THR A 151 -8.91 -17.15 -15.42
CA THR A 151 -9.35 -16.04 -16.29
C THR A 151 -10.04 -14.91 -15.54
N ALA A 152 -10.64 -15.18 -14.37
CA ALA A 152 -11.21 -14.14 -13.51
C ALA A 152 -10.22 -13.01 -13.17
N GLU A 153 -8.91 -13.25 -13.23
CA GLU A 153 -7.90 -12.22 -12.94
C GLU A 153 -8.10 -10.98 -13.82
N THR A 154 -8.41 -11.17 -15.10
CA THR A 154 -8.51 -10.05 -16.07
C THR A 154 -9.84 -9.99 -16.80
N ASN A 155 -10.73 -10.97 -16.61
CA ASN A 155 -12.03 -11.04 -17.28
C ASN A 155 -13.02 -10.02 -16.65
N PRO A 156 -13.44 -8.94 -17.36
CA PRO A 156 -14.39 -7.98 -16.82
C PRO A 156 -15.78 -8.59 -16.56
N ASP A 157 -16.12 -9.69 -17.26
CA ASP A 157 -17.42 -10.33 -17.18
C ASP A 157 -17.45 -11.49 -16.15
N SER A 158 -16.41 -11.61 -15.32
CA SER A 158 -16.38 -12.58 -14.23
C SER A 158 -17.59 -12.41 -13.31
N ARG A 159 -18.18 -13.53 -12.89
CA ARG A 159 -19.29 -13.55 -11.93
C ARG A 159 -18.87 -13.88 -10.51
N GLY A 160 -17.60 -13.73 -10.19
CA GLY A 160 -17.04 -13.95 -8.86
C GLY A 160 -16.53 -15.37 -8.62
N PRO A 161 -16.58 -15.86 -7.37
CA PRO A 161 -17.23 -15.27 -6.20
C PRO A 161 -16.47 -14.05 -5.62
N TRP A 162 -17.18 -13.20 -4.85
CA TRP A 162 -16.57 -12.15 -4.03
C TRP A 162 -16.94 -12.35 -2.56
N GLN A 163 -15.96 -12.13 -1.69
CA GLN A 163 -16.13 -12.04 -0.24
C GLN A 163 -15.49 -10.75 0.24
N ILE A 164 -16.31 -9.83 0.74
CA ILE A 164 -15.92 -8.53 1.26
C ILE A 164 -16.20 -8.51 2.74
N ARG A 165 -15.21 -8.21 3.57
CA ARG A 165 -15.34 -8.11 5.02
C ARG A 165 -14.99 -6.72 5.48
N VAL A 166 -15.79 -6.17 6.38
CA VAL A 166 -15.68 -4.79 6.84
C VAL A 166 -15.70 -4.74 8.35
N ILE A 167 -14.66 -4.20 8.96
CA ILE A 167 -14.70 -3.68 10.32
C ILE A 167 -15.07 -2.22 10.22
N THR A 168 -16.15 -1.80 10.87
CA THR A 168 -16.53 -0.39 11.00
C THR A 168 -16.32 0.05 12.42
N VAL A 169 -15.62 1.16 12.61
CA VAL A 169 -15.39 1.80 13.91
C VAL A 169 -16.04 3.17 13.88
N ARG A 170 -17.01 3.39 14.75
CA ARG A 170 -17.67 4.70 14.93
C ARG A 170 -16.69 5.70 15.55
N PRO A 171 -16.84 7.00 15.28
CA PRO A 171 -15.96 8.03 15.84
C PRO A 171 -16.06 8.14 17.36
N ASP A 172 -17.17 7.71 17.97
CA ASP A 172 -17.41 7.72 19.43
C ASP A 172 -17.14 6.37 20.11
N ALA A 173 -16.70 5.34 19.35
CA ALA A 173 -16.38 4.02 19.89
C ALA A 173 -15.25 4.11 20.95
N GLN A 174 -15.41 3.36 22.05
CA GLN A 174 -14.43 3.34 23.14
C GLN A 174 -13.29 2.36 22.81
N VAL A 175 -12.56 2.65 21.75
CA VAL A 175 -11.39 1.89 21.28
C VAL A 175 -10.23 2.82 20.97
N ASP A 176 -9.04 2.25 20.95
CA ASP A 176 -7.83 2.88 20.45
C ASP A 176 -7.48 2.27 19.09
N LEU A 177 -7.17 3.13 18.14
CA LEU A 177 -6.63 2.75 16.84
C LEU A 177 -5.13 2.95 16.88
N ARG A 178 -4.36 1.89 16.65
CA ARG A 178 -2.91 1.91 16.80
C ARG A 178 -2.22 1.29 15.59
N ALA A 179 -0.96 1.69 15.40
CA ALA A 179 -0.02 1.00 14.53
C ALA A 179 0.75 -0.03 15.36
N GLU A 180 0.88 -1.24 14.85
CA GLU A 180 1.70 -2.29 15.47
C GLU A 180 2.66 -2.89 14.46
N HIS A 181 3.87 -3.19 14.91
CA HIS A 181 4.90 -3.98 14.23
C HIS A 181 5.51 -4.95 15.25
N GLY A 182 6.27 -5.91 14.78
CA GLY A 182 6.95 -6.88 15.62
C GLY A 182 8.06 -6.28 16.49
N ALA A 183 9.04 -7.08 16.83
CA ALA A 183 10.16 -6.63 17.64
C ALA A 183 10.97 -5.52 16.96
N ASN A 184 11.07 -5.56 15.63
CA ASN A 184 11.83 -4.63 14.82
C ASN A 184 11.03 -4.17 13.60
N VAL A 185 11.23 -2.93 13.17
CA VAL A 185 10.66 -2.39 11.92
C VAL A 185 11.27 -3.07 10.68
N SER A 186 12.47 -3.62 10.81
CA SER A 186 13.15 -4.40 9.77
C SER A 186 12.75 -5.88 9.75
N GLY A 187 11.69 -6.27 10.46
CA GLY A 187 11.18 -7.63 10.51
C GLY A 187 9.74 -7.73 10.07
N SER A 188 9.26 -8.96 9.99
CA SER A 188 7.87 -9.24 9.65
C SER A 188 7.27 -10.26 10.62
N ASP A 189 6.02 -10.03 11.02
CA ASP A 189 5.21 -10.93 11.83
C ASP A 189 3.83 -11.11 11.17
N THR A 190 3.15 -12.21 11.45
CA THR A 190 1.78 -12.37 10.96
C THR A 190 0.84 -11.37 11.64
N VAL A 191 -0.23 -10.95 10.95
CA VAL A 191 -1.26 -10.10 11.57
C VAL A 191 -1.83 -10.74 12.83
N ARG A 192 -1.86 -12.07 12.88
CA ARG A 192 -2.23 -12.84 14.07
C ARG A 192 -1.32 -12.55 15.26
N GLN A 193 0.00 -12.58 15.05
CA GLN A 193 0.98 -12.28 16.11
C GLN A 193 0.86 -10.83 16.57
N LEU A 194 0.79 -9.89 15.64
CA LEU A 194 0.63 -8.47 15.92
C LEU A 194 -0.70 -8.17 16.65
N SER A 195 -1.80 -8.80 16.22
CA SER A 195 -3.10 -8.69 16.87
C SER A 195 -3.08 -9.22 18.31
N ALA A 196 -2.47 -10.39 18.50
CA ALA A 196 -2.38 -11.03 19.82
C ALA A 196 -1.51 -10.21 20.77
N SER A 197 -0.34 -9.71 20.34
CA SER A 197 0.55 -8.88 21.14
C SER A 197 -0.09 -7.56 21.58
N ALA A 198 -0.94 -6.98 20.74
CA ALA A 198 -1.69 -5.76 21.02
C ALA A 198 -2.95 -6.00 21.87
N GLY A 199 -3.40 -7.24 22.07
CA GLY A 199 -4.71 -7.54 22.64
C GLY A 199 -5.86 -6.99 21.80
N ALA A 200 -5.72 -7.04 20.46
CA ALA A 200 -6.63 -6.36 19.57
C ALA A 200 -7.98 -7.07 19.44
N LEU A 201 -9.05 -6.27 19.41
CA LEU A 201 -10.40 -6.70 19.05
C LEU A 201 -10.50 -7.06 17.57
N ALA A 202 -9.81 -6.30 16.72
CA ALA A 202 -9.69 -6.56 15.30
C ALA A 202 -8.36 -5.99 14.77
N ALA A 203 -7.83 -6.61 13.72
CA ALA A 203 -6.62 -6.13 13.05
C ALA A 203 -6.64 -6.46 11.55
N VAL A 204 -6.03 -5.58 10.76
CA VAL A 204 -5.71 -5.84 9.35
C VAL A 204 -4.23 -5.52 9.09
N ASN A 205 -3.65 -6.09 8.03
CA ASN A 205 -2.32 -5.70 7.59
C ASN A 205 -2.25 -4.21 7.23
N GLY A 206 -1.09 -3.60 7.45
CA GLY A 206 -0.85 -2.17 7.22
C GLY A 206 -0.24 -1.86 5.86
N THR A 207 0.95 -1.23 5.86
CA THR A 207 1.65 -0.79 4.65
C THR A 207 2.09 -1.94 3.76
N GLU A 208 2.38 -1.63 2.49
CA GLU A 208 3.29 -2.48 1.71
C GLU A 208 4.68 -2.46 2.35
N PHE A 209 5.49 -3.47 2.07
CA PHE A 209 6.81 -3.64 2.66
C PHE A 209 7.75 -4.40 1.71
N ASP A 210 9.03 -4.42 2.03
CA ASP A 210 10.00 -5.20 1.28
C ASP A 210 9.80 -6.69 1.55
N ILE A 211 9.56 -7.44 0.48
CA ILE A 211 9.42 -8.89 0.50
C ILE A 211 10.62 -9.50 -0.19
N LYS A 212 11.37 -10.33 0.53
CA LYS A 212 12.41 -11.15 -0.08
C LYS A 212 11.76 -12.29 -0.86
N SER A 213 11.68 -12.13 -2.17
CA SER A 213 11.21 -13.19 -3.07
C SER A 213 12.40 -13.93 -3.66
N VAL A 214 12.32 -15.25 -3.75
CA VAL A 214 13.35 -16.13 -4.33
C VAL A 214 13.70 -15.75 -5.78
N ASN A 215 12.80 -15.03 -6.46
CA ASN A 215 12.94 -14.63 -7.84
C ASN A 215 13.08 -13.11 -8.02
N ASN A 216 13.18 -12.34 -6.94
CA ASN A 216 13.17 -10.89 -7.03
C ASN A 216 14.49 -10.29 -6.54
N THR A 217 15.36 -9.98 -7.49
CA THR A 217 16.65 -9.34 -7.26
C THR A 217 16.55 -7.83 -7.02
N HIS A 218 15.32 -7.27 -7.02
CA HIS A 218 15.07 -5.84 -6.88
C HIS A 218 14.74 -5.41 -5.45
N PHE A 219 14.57 -6.35 -4.52
CA PHE A 219 14.27 -6.04 -3.13
C PHE A 219 15.54 -5.96 -2.29
N MET A 220 15.52 -5.05 -1.35
CA MET A 220 16.58 -4.87 -0.38
C MET A 220 16.69 -6.12 0.49
N ASP A 221 17.86 -6.37 1.06
CA ASP A 221 18.15 -7.60 1.81
C ASP A 221 17.40 -7.74 3.15
N HIS A 222 16.58 -6.75 3.52
CA HIS A 222 15.83 -6.72 4.76
C HIS A 222 14.33 -6.86 4.49
N GLU A 223 13.85 -8.10 4.59
CA GLU A 223 12.42 -8.40 4.55
C GLU A 223 11.69 -7.72 5.71
N GLY A 224 10.56 -7.09 5.41
CA GLY A 224 9.70 -6.49 6.41
C GLY A 224 9.80 -4.98 6.55
N VAL A 225 10.77 -4.31 5.92
CA VAL A 225 10.89 -2.85 5.96
C VAL A 225 9.67 -2.19 5.31
N PRO A 226 8.96 -1.27 6.02
CA PRO A 226 7.79 -0.58 5.46
C PRO A 226 8.14 0.22 4.21
N GLN A 227 7.35 0.10 3.15
CA GLN A 227 7.46 0.97 1.99
C GLN A 227 6.68 2.25 2.20
N GLY A 228 7.39 3.38 2.33
CA GLY A 228 6.78 4.69 2.53
C GLY A 228 6.44 5.00 3.98
N LEU A 229 5.42 5.83 4.17
CA LEU A 229 5.08 6.36 5.49
C LEU A 229 4.70 5.26 6.47
N TYR A 230 5.42 5.21 7.59
CA TYR A 230 5.00 4.45 8.76
C TYR A 230 5.25 5.26 10.02
N MET A 231 4.20 5.47 10.82
CA MET A 231 4.30 6.15 12.11
C MET A 231 3.57 5.37 13.21
N LYS A 232 4.19 5.30 14.37
CA LYS A 232 3.60 4.76 15.60
C LYS A 232 3.75 5.79 16.71
N ASN A 233 2.64 6.16 17.36
CA ASN A 233 2.63 7.16 18.44
C ASN A 233 3.35 8.48 18.07
N ASN A 234 3.08 9.00 16.89
CA ASN A 234 3.72 10.19 16.33
C ASN A 234 5.24 10.09 16.08
N VAL A 235 5.80 8.90 16.19
CA VAL A 235 7.21 8.63 15.84
C VAL A 235 7.28 8.20 14.39
N LEU A 236 8.03 8.93 13.57
CA LEU A 236 8.28 8.57 12.18
C LEU A 236 9.29 7.42 12.13
N LEU A 237 8.85 6.25 11.65
CA LEU A 237 9.62 5.01 11.56
C LEU A 237 9.93 4.60 10.12
N GLY A 238 9.16 5.12 9.16
CA GLY A 238 9.40 5.02 7.73
C GLY A 238 9.01 6.34 7.06
N ALA A 239 9.88 6.89 6.24
CA ALA A 239 9.62 8.14 5.55
C ALA A 239 8.63 7.94 4.38
N PRO A 240 7.71 8.88 4.12
CA PRO A 240 6.82 8.78 2.97
C PRO A 240 7.60 8.91 1.66
N ASN A 241 7.12 8.22 0.65
CA ASN A 241 7.47 8.51 -0.73
C ASN A 241 6.63 9.73 -1.15
N ASN A 242 7.19 10.90 -1.02
CA ASN A 242 6.52 12.20 -1.03
C ASN A 242 5.42 12.34 -2.09
N GLY A 243 4.21 12.73 -1.65
CA GLY A 243 3.03 12.86 -2.50
C GLY A 243 2.18 11.59 -2.65
N ARG A 244 2.52 10.49 -1.99
CA ARG A 244 1.67 9.30 -1.96
C ARG A 244 0.59 9.40 -0.91
N THR A 245 -0.54 8.75 -1.20
CA THR A 245 -1.69 8.68 -0.30
C THR A 245 -1.34 7.86 0.94
N ALA A 246 -1.82 8.29 2.09
CA ALA A 246 -1.64 7.61 3.36
C ALA A 246 -2.94 7.62 4.19
N LEU A 247 -3.10 6.61 5.04
CA LEU A 247 -4.08 6.57 6.11
C LEU A 247 -3.46 7.19 7.36
N LEU A 248 -4.11 8.19 7.92
CA LEU A 248 -3.72 8.87 9.15
C LEU A 248 -4.82 8.65 10.20
N LEU A 249 -4.47 8.01 11.30
CA LEU A 249 -5.35 7.73 12.43
C LEU A 249 -5.00 8.64 13.60
N ASN A 250 -6.02 9.09 14.36
CA ASN A 250 -5.85 9.95 15.53
C ASN A 250 -5.13 11.27 15.21
N THR A 251 -5.56 11.95 14.15
CA THR A 251 -5.01 13.26 13.76
C THR A 251 -5.33 14.34 14.80
N ALA A 252 -4.67 15.50 14.70
CA ALA A 252 -5.03 16.65 15.52
C ALA A 252 -6.51 17.02 15.31
N GLY A 253 -7.28 17.09 16.40
CA GLY A 253 -8.73 17.27 16.35
C GLY A 253 -9.54 15.97 16.52
N GLY A 254 -8.89 14.80 16.65
CA GLY A 254 -9.54 13.53 17.05
C GLY A 254 -10.16 12.73 15.90
N GLY A 255 -9.97 13.14 14.64
CA GLY A 255 -10.49 12.42 13.47
C GLY A 255 -9.44 11.56 12.77
N HIS A 256 -9.86 10.95 11.67
CA HIS A 256 -9.01 10.20 10.75
C HIS A 256 -8.97 10.91 9.40
N ARG A 257 -7.88 10.73 8.65
CA ARG A 257 -7.71 11.34 7.32
C ARG A 257 -7.07 10.35 6.36
N ILE A 258 -7.45 10.46 5.09
CA ILE A 258 -6.75 9.84 3.97
C ILE A 258 -6.33 10.99 3.05
N THR A 259 -5.04 11.18 2.89
CA THR A 259 -4.47 12.28 2.10
C THR A 259 -3.06 11.95 1.65
N GLU A 260 -2.56 12.69 0.68
CA GLU A 260 -1.16 12.65 0.28
C GLU A 260 -0.30 13.33 1.32
N VAL A 261 0.83 12.68 1.64
CA VAL A 261 1.76 13.12 2.69
C VAL A 261 3.16 13.30 2.11
N LYS A 262 3.86 14.30 2.62
CA LYS A 262 5.29 14.49 2.42
C LYS A 262 6.00 14.72 3.75
N SER A 263 7.26 14.34 3.82
CA SER A 263 8.11 14.68 4.95
C SER A 263 9.47 15.22 4.49
N ARG A 264 10.08 15.96 5.36
CA ARG A 264 11.49 16.34 5.28
C ARG A 264 12.09 16.22 6.65
N THR A 265 13.21 15.54 6.76
CA THR A 265 14.05 15.51 7.96
C THR A 265 15.40 16.12 7.61
N TRP A 266 15.93 16.99 8.46
CA TRP A 266 17.25 17.56 8.30
C TRP A 266 17.94 17.71 9.64
N ILE A 267 19.24 17.78 9.59
CA ILE A 267 20.12 17.93 10.75
C ILE A 267 21.00 19.16 10.57
N THR A 268 21.28 19.84 11.68
CA THR A 268 22.18 20.98 11.73
C THR A 268 23.36 20.64 12.62
N ALA A 269 24.59 20.79 12.10
CA ALA A 269 25.82 20.61 12.84
C ALA A 269 26.13 21.85 13.74
N PRO A 270 27.06 21.75 14.70
CA PRO A 270 27.43 22.87 15.58
C PRO A 270 27.92 24.12 14.84
N ASP A 271 28.51 23.97 13.67
CA ASP A 271 28.98 25.08 12.82
C ASP A 271 27.85 25.78 12.03
N GLY A 272 26.60 25.31 12.20
CA GLY A 272 25.42 25.84 11.52
C GLY A 272 25.17 25.25 10.14
N THR A 273 26.02 24.39 9.62
CA THR A 273 25.77 23.68 8.34
C THR A 273 24.61 22.70 8.49
N THR A 274 23.81 22.58 7.45
CA THR A 274 22.64 21.69 7.43
C THR A 274 22.75 20.62 6.34
N ARG A 275 22.21 19.44 6.63
CA ARG A 275 22.09 18.34 5.68
C ARG A 275 20.74 17.64 5.82
N ASP A 276 20.10 17.30 4.69
CA ASP A 276 18.92 16.48 4.69
C ASP A 276 19.27 15.04 5.13
N VAL A 277 18.33 14.41 5.82
CA VAL A 277 18.33 12.99 6.14
C VAL A 277 17.33 12.34 5.18
N ASP A 278 17.86 11.57 4.25
CA ASP A 278 17.14 11.11 3.06
C ASP A 278 16.25 9.89 3.37
N GLY A 279 16.59 9.14 4.41
CA GLY A 279 15.86 7.95 4.80
C GLY A 279 15.77 7.73 6.31
N ILE A 280 14.80 6.93 6.71
CA ILE A 280 14.59 6.51 8.10
C ILE A 280 14.37 4.99 8.10
N ASN A 281 15.19 4.26 8.86
CA ASN A 281 15.08 2.80 9.02
C ASN A 281 14.93 2.07 7.68
N ARG A 282 15.86 2.27 6.78
CA ARG A 282 15.99 1.56 5.51
C ARG A 282 17.46 1.42 5.11
N VAL A 283 17.76 0.53 4.21
CA VAL A 283 19.13 0.38 3.69
C VAL A 283 19.56 1.65 2.96
N ALA A 284 20.77 2.12 3.24
CA ALA A 284 21.33 3.28 2.56
C ALA A 284 21.71 2.97 1.11
N GLY A 285 21.58 3.96 0.23
CA GLY A 285 21.94 3.86 -1.20
C GLY A 285 20.83 3.38 -2.11
N GLN A 286 19.72 2.89 -1.57
CA GLN A 286 18.65 2.31 -2.37
C GLN A 286 17.26 2.61 -1.78
N ILE A 287 16.33 3.03 -2.64
CA ILE A 287 14.95 3.35 -2.26
C ILE A 287 13.99 2.53 -3.11
N LEU A 288 13.20 1.67 -2.47
CA LEU A 288 12.13 0.97 -3.15
C LEU A 288 10.94 1.90 -3.37
N GLY A 289 10.45 1.88 -4.61
CA GLY A 289 9.30 2.68 -5.01
C GLY A 289 9.57 4.16 -5.19
N CYS A 290 10.80 4.62 -5.14
CA CYS A 290 11.27 5.98 -5.42
C CYS A 290 10.44 7.14 -4.78
N GLY A 291 10.79 8.38 -5.07
CA GLY A 291 10.07 9.56 -4.57
C GLY A 291 10.50 10.02 -3.18
N GLY A 292 11.72 9.66 -2.75
CA GLY A 292 12.39 10.17 -1.57
C GLY A 292 12.76 11.65 -1.68
N VAL A 293 13.68 12.09 -0.82
CA VAL A 293 14.27 13.44 -0.83
C VAL A 293 15.67 13.33 -1.42
N GLY A 294 16.04 14.28 -2.26
CA GLY A 294 17.40 14.39 -2.75
C GLY A 294 17.55 14.14 -4.25
N ASP A 295 18.72 13.62 -4.62
CA ASP A 295 19.18 13.42 -5.99
C ASP A 295 18.99 11.96 -6.47
N ASP A 296 17.89 11.34 -6.08
CA ASP A 296 17.51 9.98 -6.50
C ASP A 296 17.53 9.82 -8.02
N PHE A 297 18.04 8.72 -8.48
CA PHE A 297 17.98 8.35 -9.89
C PHE A 297 17.59 6.87 -10.07
N ARG A 298 17.09 6.56 -11.24
CA ARG A 298 16.81 5.17 -11.65
C ARG A 298 17.82 4.73 -12.70
N LYS A 299 18.44 3.56 -12.51
CA LYS A 299 19.25 2.94 -13.55
C LYS A 299 18.34 2.30 -14.60
N THR A 300 18.58 2.60 -15.86
CA THR A 300 17.98 1.89 -16.98
C THR A 300 19.07 1.30 -17.85
N ALA A 301 18.85 0.11 -18.40
CA ALA A 301 19.83 -0.57 -19.25
C ALA A 301 20.15 0.21 -20.55
N ALA A 302 19.21 1.05 -21.02
CA ALA A 302 19.33 1.78 -22.28
C ALA A 302 19.88 3.20 -22.12
N GLU A 303 19.66 3.84 -20.98
CA GLU A 303 19.85 5.29 -20.81
C GLU A 303 20.87 5.63 -19.71
N GLY A 304 21.43 4.63 -19.04
CA GLY A 304 22.31 4.85 -17.89
C GLY A 304 21.54 5.38 -16.68
N ASN A 305 22.14 6.33 -15.95
CA ASN A 305 21.51 6.94 -14.78
C ASN A 305 20.55 8.04 -15.22
N VAL A 306 19.26 7.86 -14.96
CA VAL A 306 18.21 8.84 -15.28
C VAL A 306 17.70 9.44 -13.99
N PRO A 307 17.74 10.77 -13.81
CA PRO A 307 17.14 11.43 -12.65
C PRO A 307 15.66 11.06 -12.51
N ARG A 308 15.24 10.79 -11.30
CA ARG A 308 13.88 10.42 -11.03
C ARG A 308 12.98 11.64 -10.94
N LEU A 309 12.12 11.82 -11.93
CA LEU A 309 11.20 12.96 -12.00
C LEU A 309 9.75 12.58 -11.68
N ASP A 310 9.42 11.28 -11.69
CA ASP A 310 8.06 10.79 -11.49
C ASP A 310 7.97 9.84 -10.28
N PRO A 311 6.82 9.67 -9.66
CA PRO A 311 6.61 8.83 -8.48
C PRO A 311 6.47 7.33 -8.80
N TRP A 312 6.99 6.82 -9.94
CA TRP A 312 6.82 5.43 -10.35
C TRP A 312 7.28 4.41 -9.29
N ARG A 313 6.34 3.59 -8.79
CA ARG A 313 6.55 2.67 -7.67
C ARG A 313 7.29 1.38 -8.01
N ASN A 314 7.08 0.87 -9.23
CA ASN A 314 7.62 -0.42 -9.64
C ASN A 314 9.08 -0.32 -10.06
N GLY A 315 9.88 0.33 -9.25
CA GLY A 315 11.30 0.50 -9.53
C GLY A 315 12.08 0.79 -8.27
N THR A 316 13.36 0.49 -8.34
CA THR A 316 14.34 0.88 -7.34
C THR A 316 15.02 2.15 -7.80
N CYS A 317 15.08 3.13 -6.93
CA CYS A 317 15.90 4.32 -7.11
C CYS A 317 17.15 4.21 -6.26
N TYR A 318 18.17 4.91 -6.67
CA TYR A 318 19.48 4.93 -6.05
C TYR A 318 19.83 6.34 -5.65
N ASP A 319 20.44 6.48 -4.48
CA ASP A 319 21.02 7.72 -4.01
C ASP A 319 22.44 7.46 -3.50
N PRO A 320 23.48 7.88 -4.25
CA PRO A 320 24.86 7.66 -3.86
C PRO A 320 25.37 8.59 -2.76
N ASN A 321 24.57 9.55 -2.30
CA ASN A 321 25.03 10.67 -1.46
C ASN A 321 24.20 10.86 -0.18
N GLU A 322 23.46 9.86 0.22
CA GLU A 322 22.45 10.01 1.26
C GLU A 322 22.95 9.85 2.71
N ILE A 323 22.10 10.31 3.63
CA ILE A 323 22.16 9.99 5.06
C ILE A 323 20.86 9.28 5.45
N VAL A 324 20.97 8.11 6.07
CA VAL A 324 19.84 7.38 6.66
C VAL A 324 19.99 7.39 8.18
N VAL A 325 18.88 7.69 8.89
CA VAL A 325 18.84 7.57 10.34
C VAL A 325 18.27 6.22 10.76
N PHE A 326 18.99 5.52 11.59
CA PHE A 326 18.53 4.28 12.24
C PHE A 326 18.19 4.56 13.70
N ARG A 327 17.04 4.05 14.12
CA ARG A 327 16.53 4.10 15.49
C ARG A 327 16.57 2.70 16.11
N PRO A 328 16.46 2.56 17.44
CA PRO A 328 16.38 1.24 18.08
C PRO A 328 15.28 0.33 17.55
N GLU A 329 14.20 0.91 17.03
CA GLU A 329 13.09 0.18 16.41
C GLU A 329 13.51 -0.56 15.13
N TRP A 330 14.62 -0.19 14.50
CA TRP A 330 15.19 -0.95 13.37
C TRP A 330 15.65 -2.35 13.79
N GLY A 331 16.38 -2.45 14.90
CA GLY A 331 17.01 -3.66 15.40
C GLY A 331 18.31 -3.34 16.12
N ALA A 332 19.11 -4.38 16.40
CA ALA A 332 20.33 -4.24 17.21
C ALA A 332 21.45 -3.50 16.47
N ASP A 333 21.63 -3.77 15.17
CA ASP A 333 22.73 -3.24 14.36
C ASP A 333 22.22 -2.57 13.10
N THR A 334 22.96 -1.57 12.62
CA THR A 334 22.73 -0.96 11.30
C THR A 334 23.09 -1.95 10.19
N PRO A 335 22.36 -1.94 9.04
CA PRO A 335 22.69 -2.79 7.91
C PRO A 335 23.89 -2.26 7.12
N ALA A 336 24.49 -3.11 6.30
CA ALA A 336 25.37 -2.65 5.22
C ALA A 336 24.55 -1.81 4.20
N PRO A 337 25.16 -0.81 3.54
CA PRO A 337 24.53 -0.15 2.41
C PRO A 337 24.23 -1.15 1.30
N ALA A 338 23.36 -0.76 0.35
CA ALA A 338 23.03 -1.59 -0.80
C ALA A 338 24.28 -2.05 -1.55
N ASP A 339 24.25 -3.28 -2.08
CA ASP A 339 25.40 -3.95 -2.73
C ASP A 339 26.08 -3.12 -3.84
N GLU A 340 25.33 -2.28 -4.53
CA GLU A 340 25.89 -1.37 -5.57
C GLU A 340 26.88 -0.35 -5.01
N TRP A 341 26.82 -0.14 -3.70
CA TRP A 341 27.73 0.71 -2.95
C TRP A 341 28.69 -0.13 -2.10
N ALA A 342 28.70 -1.45 -2.27
CA ALA A 342 29.69 -2.34 -1.65
C ALA A 342 31.11 -1.87 -2.04
N GLY A 343 31.92 -1.57 -1.04
CA GLY A 343 33.22 -0.94 -1.22
C GLY A 343 33.20 0.60 -1.16
N THR A 344 32.06 1.25 -1.16
CA THR A 344 31.95 2.68 -0.83
C THR A 344 32.18 2.85 0.69
N ARG A 345 33.01 3.84 1.04
CA ARG A 345 33.26 4.13 2.45
C ARG A 345 31.96 4.60 3.12
N VAL A 346 31.45 3.80 4.03
CA VAL A 346 30.35 4.15 4.91
C VAL A 346 30.91 4.96 6.08
N THR A 347 30.19 5.98 6.50
CA THR A 347 30.48 6.68 7.75
C THR A 347 29.24 6.64 8.62
N GLU A 348 29.42 6.18 9.84
CA GLU A 348 28.37 6.20 10.85
C GLU A 348 28.71 7.13 11.99
N VAL A 349 27.73 7.93 12.38
CA VAL A 349 27.79 8.76 13.60
C VAL A 349 26.80 8.17 14.61
N VAL A 350 27.34 7.66 15.69
CA VAL A 350 26.56 7.09 16.79
C VAL A 350 26.19 8.21 17.76
N LEU A 351 24.89 8.32 18.06
CA LEU A 351 24.32 9.41 18.85
C LEU A 351 23.56 8.88 20.06
N ASN A 352 23.59 9.61 21.16
CA ASN A 352 22.70 9.36 22.30
C ASN A 352 21.27 9.87 22.04
N GLY A 353 20.37 9.73 23.02
CA GLY A 353 18.99 10.21 22.96
C GLY A 353 18.85 11.73 22.76
N ASN A 354 19.85 12.51 23.16
CA ASN A 354 19.90 13.96 23.05
C ASN A 354 20.55 14.47 21.76
N TRP A 355 20.92 13.56 20.84
CA TRP A 355 21.64 13.86 19.62
C TRP A 355 23.09 14.35 19.83
N ASP A 356 23.71 14.02 20.94
CA ASP A 356 25.14 14.23 21.14
C ASP A 356 25.92 13.08 20.49
N VAL A 357 26.97 13.42 19.76
CA VAL A 357 27.87 12.48 19.10
C VAL A 357 28.68 11.71 20.12
N LEU A 358 28.47 10.40 20.21
CA LEU A 358 29.24 9.51 21.09
C LEU A 358 30.56 9.11 20.45
N HIS A 359 30.53 8.69 19.20
CA HIS A 359 31.71 8.37 18.38
C HIS A 359 31.33 8.22 16.91
N LEU A 360 32.35 8.15 16.06
CA LEU A 360 32.22 7.83 14.64
C LEU A 360 32.83 6.45 14.38
N ARG A 361 32.34 5.78 13.33
CA ARG A 361 32.88 4.52 12.82
C ARG A 361 32.70 4.42 11.31
N ASP A 362 33.51 3.59 10.65
CA ASP A 362 33.50 3.40 9.19
C ASP A 362 32.90 2.04 8.78
N ALA A 363 32.08 1.45 9.64
CA ALA A 363 31.40 0.17 9.38
C ALA A 363 30.06 0.11 10.13
N PRO A 364 29.07 -0.69 9.62
CA PRO A 364 27.85 -1.01 10.34
C PRO A 364 28.13 -1.60 11.73
N GLY A 365 27.21 -1.39 12.66
CA GLY A 365 27.35 -1.90 14.01
C GLY A 365 26.19 -1.47 14.94
N PRO A 366 26.38 -1.63 16.28
CA PRO A 366 25.29 -1.48 17.25
C PRO A 366 24.61 -0.12 17.23
N ILE A 367 23.27 -0.17 17.36
CA ILE A 367 22.42 1.00 17.61
C ILE A 367 22.23 1.13 19.12
N PRO A 368 22.63 2.24 19.75
CA PRO A 368 22.53 2.36 21.21
C PRO A 368 21.07 2.41 21.66
N ALA A 369 20.75 1.75 22.76
CA ALA A 369 19.43 1.82 23.39
C ALA A 369 19.08 3.29 23.69
N GLY A 370 17.89 3.73 23.24
CA GLY A 370 17.45 5.13 23.36
C GLY A 370 18.25 6.15 22.52
N GLY A 371 19.26 5.69 21.78
CA GLY A 371 20.04 6.52 20.86
C GLY A 371 19.64 6.33 19.40
N ARG A 372 20.58 6.59 18.49
CA ARG A 372 20.41 6.42 17.04
C ARG A 372 21.76 6.41 16.32
N VAL A 373 21.72 6.02 15.06
CA VAL A 373 22.89 6.08 14.18
C VAL A 373 22.52 6.84 12.90
N LEU A 374 23.35 7.78 12.50
CA LEU A 374 23.31 8.36 11.15
C LEU A 374 24.31 7.58 10.30
N GLN A 375 23.84 6.90 9.28
CA GLN A 375 24.68 6.21 8.31
C GLN A 375 24.71 7.01 7.02
N GLY A 376 25.90 7.40 6.57
CA GLY A 376 26.09 8.18 5.37
C GLY A 376 26.94 7.48 4.32
N VAL A 377 26.54 7.63 3.07
CA VAL A 377 27.29 7.20 1.88
C VAL A 377 27.65 8.43 1.03
N GLY A 378 28.71 8.36 0.22
CA GLY A 378 29.15 9.45 -0.64
C GLY A 378 29.27 10.79 0.10
N LYS A 379 28.68 11.85 -0.45
CA LYS A 379 28.68 13.21 0.17
C LYS A 379 27.99 13.25 1.53
N GLY A 380 26.99 12.38 1.76
CA GLY A 380 26.38 12.23 3.09
C GLY A 380 27.39 11.74 4.11
N GLY A 381 28.17 10.72 3.76
CA GLY A 381 29.28 10.22 4.59
C GLY A 381 30.38 11.25 4.78
N GLU A 382 30.72 12.03 3.76
CA GLU A 382 31.69 13.14 3.86
C GLU A 382 31.25 14.20 4.87
N TRP A 383 29.98 14.59 4.83
CA TRP A 383 29.43 15.57 5.77
C TRP A 383 29.46 15.01 7.20
N LEU A 384 29.12 13.75 7.41
CA LEU A 384 29.14 13.11 8.73
C LEU A 384 30.56 13.04 9.31
N ARG A 385 31.61 12.86 8.51
CA ARG A 385 33.01 12.81 8.97
C ARG A 385 33.51 14.14 9.55
N ALA A 386 32.87 15.25 9.26
CA ALA A 386 33.23 16.54 9.84
C ALA A 386 32.82 16.69 11.31
N LEU A 387 31.85 15.86 11.77
CA LEU A 387 31.39 15.82 13.15
C LEU A 387 32.45 15.20 14.09
N LYS A 388 32.42 15.60 15.35
CA LYS A 388 33.36 15.14 16.41
C LYS A 388 32.60 14.62 17.61
N THR A 389 33.21 13.71 18.35
CA THR A 389 32.70 13.29 19.67
C THR A 389 32.44 14.50 20.55
N GLY A 390 31.25 14.54 21.16
CA GLY A 390 30.77 15.66 21.97
C GLY A 390 30.00 16.73 21.21
N ASP A 391 30.02 16.74 19.87
CA ASP A 391 29.18 17.63 19.07
C ASP A 391 27.71 17.34 19.32
N ARG A 392 26.87 18.37 19.30
CA ARG A 392 25.40 18.21 19.30
C ARG A 392 24.83 18.49 17.94
N VAL A 393 24.17 17.50 17.37
CA VAL A 393 23.43 17.65 16.12
C VAL A 393 21.98 18.03 16.44
N THR A 394 21.43 19.01 15.74
CA THR A 394 20.04 19.45 15.95
C THR A 394 19.15 18.91 14.82
N PRO A 395 18.28 17.92 15.10
CA PRO A 395 17.36 17.39 14.10
C PRO A 395 16.11 18.27 13.99
N ARG A 396 15.54 18.30 12.80
CA ARG A 396 14.18 18.79 12.55
C ARG A 396 13.47 17.86 11.58
N THR A 397 12.20 17.59 11.86
CA THR A 397 11.32 16.80 10.97
C THR A 397 10.02 17.56 10.76
N SER A 398 9.62 17.66 9.51
CA SER A 398 8.33 18.19 9.10
C SER A 398 7.56 17.07 8.39
N VAL A 399 6.33 16.80 8.82
CA VAL A 399 5.40 15.89 8.16
C VAL A 399 4.13 16.66 7.88
N THR A 400 3.80 16.82 6.60
CA THR A 400 2.69 17.68 6.16
C THR A 400 1.85 17.00 5.08
N ASP A 401 0.63 17.46 4.88
CA ASP A 401 -0.11 17.21 3.64
C ASP A 401 0.50 18.01 2.46
N MET A 402 -0.01 17.83 1.26
CA MET A 402 0.50 18.51 0.06
C MET A 402 0.25 20.02 0.07
N ALA A 403 -0.72 20.50 0.87
CA ALA A 403 -0.96 21.93 1.09
C ALA A 403 0.01 22.55 2.12
N GLY A 404 0.83 21.72 2.79
CA GLY A 404 1.79 22.17 3.80
C GLY A 404 1.25 22.21 5.23
N ASN A 405 0.02 21.71 5.46
CA ASN A 405 -0.53 21.65 6.79
C ASN A 405 0.10 20.49 7.58
N PRO A 406 0.53 20.70 8.81
CA PRO A 406 1.06 19.62 9.66
C PRO A 406 0.01 18.52 9.87
N VAL A 407 0.46 17.27 9.82
CA VAL A 407 -0.40 16.09 10.09
C VAL A 407 -0.08 15.40 11.42
N THR A 408 0.86 15.94 12.18
CA THR A 408 1.34 15.36 13.44
C THR A 408 0.35 15.54 14.59
N ALA A 409 0.22 14.52 15.43
CA ALA A 409 -0.57 14.55 16.67
C ALA A 409 0.00 13.50 17.65
N SER A 410 -0.17 13.68 18.96
CA SER A 410 0.51 12.85 19.99
C SER A 410 0.29 11.35 19.86
N ALA A 411 -0.89 10.92 19.39
CA ALA A 411 -1.23 9.51 19.20
C ALA A 411 -1.34 9.12 17.72
N LEU A 412 -0.72 9.89 16.82
CA LEU A 412 -0.80 9.64 15.38
C LEU A 412 -0.21 8.28 15.04
N ALA A 413 -1.03 7.45 14.40
CA ALA A 413 -0.60 6.29 13.64
C ALA A 413 -0.80 6.57 12.14
N ALA A 414 0.20 6.27 11.33
CA ALA A 414 0.13 6.55 9.91
C ALA A 414 0.69 5.40 9.08
N PHE A 415 0.02 5.13 7.95
CA PHE A 415 0.32 4.03 7.05
C PHE A 415 0.37 4.54 5.62
N GLY A 416 1.49 4.37 4.96
CA GLY A 416 1.61 4.61 3.52
C GLY A 416 0.69 3.69 2.74
N GLY A 417 -0.07 4.24 1.81
CA GLY A 417 -0.96 3.47 0.97
C GLY A 417 -0.21 2.58 -0.02
N GLY A 418 -0.65 1.36 -0.16
CA GLY A 418 -0.27 0.43 -1.24
C GLY A 418 -0.90 0.80 -2.58
N THR A 419 -1.85 1.72 -2.60
CA THR A 419 -2.55 2.19 -3.82
C THR A 419 -2.62 3.71 -3.87
N PRO A 420 -3.03 4.30 -5.01
CA PRO A 420 -3.49 5.69 -5.05
C PRO A 420 -4.73 5.88 -4.16
N ALA A 421 -5.15 7.13 -3.98
CA ALA A 421 -6.47 7.39 -3.45
C ALA A 421 -7.52 6.69 -4.32
N LEU A 422 -8.38 5.90 -3.70
CA LEU A 422 -9.50 5.23 -4.37
C LEU A 422 -10.72 6.16 -4.45
N MET A 423 -10.98 6.85 -3.35
CA MET A 423 -12.07 7.80 -3.18
C MET A 423 -11.52 9.11 -2.61
N ARG A 424 -12.12 10.23 -3.02
CA ARG A 424 -11.89 11.54 -2.46
C ARG A 424 -13.16 12.38 -2.50
N ASP A 425 -13.49 12.99 -1.37
CA ASP A 425 -14.67 13.85 -1.23
C ASP A 425 -15.96 13.21 -1.77
N GLY A 426 -16.17 11.92 -1.47
CA GLY A 426 -17.34 11.14 -1.87
C GLY A 426 -17.37 10.72 -3.34
N ARG A 427 -16.26 10.82 -4.05
CA ARG A 427 -16.16 10.43 -5.47
C ARG A 427 -15.04 9.43 -5.70
N VAL A 428 -15.24 8.53 -6.65
CA VAL A 428 -14.14 7.71 -7.18
C VAL A 428 -13.10 8.65 -7.79
N TRP A 429 -11.87 8.59 -7.27
CA TRP A 429 -10.82 9.52 -7.65
C TRP A 429 -9.66 8.87 -8.38
N LEU A 430 -9.22 7.73 -8.10
CA LEU A 430 -8.07 7.01 -8.67
C LEU A 430 -7.08 7.89 -9.45
N ASN A 431 -5.94 8.20 -8.82
CA ASN A 431 -4.85 8.99 -9.43
C ASN A 431 -3.54 8.17 -9.55
N PRO A 432 -3.54 7.07 -10.32
CA PRO A 432 -2.44 6.11 -10.32
C PRO A 432 -1.14 6.65 -10.90
N ALA A 433 -1.17 7.62 -11.81
CA ALA A 433 0.05 8.22 -12.34
C ALA A 433 0.75 9.09 -11.29
N ALA A 434 0.03 9.99 -10.63
CA ALA A 434 0.57 10.84 -9.57
C ALA A 434 1.06 10.03 -8.35
N ASN A 435 0.40 8.91 -8.06
CA ASN A 435 0.82 7.99 -6.98
C ASN A 435 1.95 7.03 -7.40
N GLY A 436 2.35 7.00 -8.67
CA GLY A 436 3.37 6.10 -9.20
C GLY A 436 2.94 4.64 -9.36
N THR A 437 1.64 4.37 -9.34
CA THR A 437 1.06 3.04 -9.58
C THR A 437 0.87 2.76 -11.07
N ALA A 438 0.62 3.79 -11.89
CA ALA A 438 0.65 3.71 -13.34
C ALA A 438 1.93 4.37 -13.88
N HIS A 439 2.45 3.85 -14.99
CA HIS A 439 3.60 4.45 -15.65
C HIS A 439 3.24 5.81 -16.24
N VAL A 440 4.17 6.76 -16.19
CA VAL A 440 3.98 8.13 -16.70
C VAL A 440 3.55 8.16 -18.19
N SER A 441 3.94 7.17 -18.99
CA SER A 441 3.48 7.03 -20.37
C SER A 441 1.96 6.80 -20.53
N CYS A 442 1.26 6.50 -19.45
CA CYS A 442 -0.21 6.37 -19.42
C CYS A 442 -0.92 7.62 -18.87
N ALA A 443 -0.15 8.63 -18.43
CA ALA A 443 -0.71 9.83 -17.79
C ALA A 443 -1.36 10.78 -18.80
N LEU A 444 -2.38 11.54 -18.30
CA LEU A 444 -2.95 12.68 -19.03
C LEU A 444 -1.91 13.84 -19.10
N PRO A 445 -1.98 14.77 -20.10
CA PRO A 445 -3.13 14.98 -21.01
C PRO A 445 -3.11 14.19 -22.32
N ALA A 446 -2.02 13.58 -22.73
CA ALA A 446 -1.96 12.95 -24.06
C ALA A 446 -1.36 11.55 -24.00
N PRO A 447 -1.87 10.60 -24.81
CA PRO A 447 -1.26 9.31 -24.92
C PRO A 447 0.14 9.46 -25.51
N VAL A 448 1.13 9.07 -24.73
CA VAL A 448 2.48 8.83 -25.22
C VAL A 448 2.49 7.40 -25.75
N THR A 449 3.03 7.18 -26.92
CA THR A 449 3.20 5.82 -27.48
C THR A 449 3.97 4.96 -26.46
N GLY A 450 3.47 3.76 -26.19
CA GLY A 450 4.12 2.82 -25.28
C GLY A 450 3.65 2.89 -23.83
N CYS A 451 2.38 3.27 -23.57
CA CYS A 451 1.77 3.08 -22.25
C CYS A 451 2.02 1.64 -21.77
N ARG A 452 2.57 1.52 -20.57
CA ARG A 452 2.82 0.22 -19.94
C ARG A 452 1.66 -0.18 -19.03
N PRO A 453 1.18 -1.43 -19.12
CA PRO A 453 0.09 -1.86 -18.27
C PRO A 453 0.52 -1.85 -16.80
N SER A 454 -0.41 -1.48 -15.94
CA SER A 454 -0.28 -1.66 -14.49
C SER A 454 -1.13 -2.85 -14.06
N GLY A 455 -0.51 -3.91 -13.59
CA GLY A 455 -1.22 -5.12 -13.16
C GLY A 455 -2.26 -4.84 -12.07
N VAL A 456 -2.03 -3.85 -11.21
CA VAL A 456 -3.00 -3.48 -10.17
C VAL A 456 -4.25 -2.77 -10.71
N LEU A 457 -4.18 -2.15 -11.90
CA LEU A 457 -5.34 -1.55 -12.58
C LEU A 457 -6.11 -2.56 -13.42
N THR A 458 -5.43 -3.58 -13.93
CA THR A 458 -5.97 -4.52 -14.93
C THR A 458 -6.24 -5.91 -14.38
N ALA A 459 -5.65 -6.28 -13.24
CA ALA A 459 -5.76 -7.60 -12.65
C ALA A 459 -6.40 -7.57 -11.25
N ARG A 460 -7.23 -8.58 -10.98
CA ARG A 460 -7.83 -8.77 -9.66
C ARG A 460 -6.86 -9.43 -8.70
N HIS A 461 -6.78 -8.84 -7.50
CA HIS A 461 -5.99 -9.35 -6.39
C HIS A 461 -6.79 -9.30 -5.09
N PRO A 462 -6.42 -10.08 -4.06
CA PRO A 462 -6.85 -9.81 -2.70
C PRO A 462 -6.48 -8.38 -2.31
N ARG A 463 -7.33 -7.68 -1.55
CA ARG A 463 -7.11 -6.28 -1.16
C ARG A 463 -7.41 -6.04 0.29
N THR A 464 -6.56 -5.25 0.95
CA THR A 464 -6.87 -4.58 2.20
C THR A 464 -7.04 -3.11 1.92
N LEU A 465 -8.19 -2.55 2.33
CA LEU A 465 -8.56 -1.16 2.06
C LEU A 465 -8.91 -0.47 3.37
N ALA A 466 -8.72 0.84 3.40
CA ALA A 466 -9.22 1.70 4.46
C ALA A 466 -10.10 2.81 3.87
N GLY A 467 -11.19 3.15 4.56
CA GLY A 467 -12.08 4.24 4.16
C GLY A 467 -12.59 5.02 5.36
N ILE A 468 -12.97 6.25 5.11
CA ILE A 468 -13.58 7.14 6.09
C ILE A 468 -14.90 7.65 5.50
N SER A 469 -16.01 7.47 6.24
CA SER A 469 -17.32 7.98 5.82
C SER A 469 -17.47 9.48 6.07
N PRO A 470 -18.49 10.14 5.50
CA PRO A 470 -18.83 11.54 5.83
C PRO A 470 -19.03 11.77 7.34
N GLU A 471 -19.60 10.79 8.05
CA GLU A 471 -19.86 10.83 9.49
C GLU A 471 -18.61 10.53 10.34
N GLY A 472 -17.49 10.18 9.71
CA GLY A 472 -16.22 9.89 10.38
C GLY A 472 -16.01 8.42 10.79
N HIS A 473 -16.85 7.48 10.35
CA HIS A 473 -16.58 6.05 10.56
C HIS A 473 -15.28 5.65 9.87
N LEU A 474 -14.42 4.93 10.58
CA LEU A 474 -13.32 4.22 9.95
C LEU A 474 -13.81 2.84 9.47
N MET A 475 -13.57 2.53 8.22
CA MET A 475 -13.82 1.21 7.63
C MET A 475 -12.48 0.55 7.30
N LEU A 476 -12.22 -0.63 7.86
CA LEU A 476 -11.11 -1.51 7.46
C LEU A 476 -11.71 -2.67 6.70
N VAL A 477 -11.33 -2.81 5.44
CA VAL A 477 -11.97 -3.72 4.49
C VAL A 477 -10.97 -4.73 3.96
N THR A 478 -11.32 -6.01 3.96
CA THR A 478 -10.58 -7.04 3.24
C THR A 478 -11.46 -7.69 2.18
N ILE A 479 -10.88 -7.93 1.01
CA ILE A 479 -11.51 -8.61 -0.12
C ILE A 479 -10.64 -9.81 -0.46
N ASP A 480 -11.21 -11.02 -0.33
CA ASP A 480 -10.51 -12.25 -0.68
C ASP A 480 -10.27 -12.32 -2.20
N GLY A 481 -9.18 -12.92 -2.59
CA GLY A 481 -8.84 -13.07 -4.00
C GLY A 481 -7.95 -14.27 -4.27
N ARG A 482 -7.66 -14.50 -5.55
CA ARG A 482 -6.81 -15.59 -6.06
C ARG A 482 -7.31 -16.99 -5.70
N ASN A 483 -8.56 -17.11 -5.31
CA ASN A 483 -9.20 -18.38 -4.98
C ASN A 483 -10.51 -18.52 -5.76
N PRO A 484 -10.58 -19.43 -6.76
CA PRO A 484 -11.77 -19.65 -7.58
C PRO A 484 -13.04 -19.99 -6.79
N GLN A 485 -12.90 -20.58 -5.60
CA GLN A 485 -14.02 -21.04 -4.78
C GLN A 485 -14.44 -20.04 -3.69
N ALA A 486 -13.55 -19.14 -3.28
CA ALA A 486 -13.79 -18.24 -2.15
C ALA A 486 -13.81 -16.75 -2.52
N GLY A 487 -12.97 -16.34 -3.46
CA GLY A 487 -12.90 -14.95 -3.89
C GLY A 487 -11.91 -14.74 -5.02
N VAL A 488 -12.36 -14.05 -6.08
CA VAL A 488 -11.52 -13.75 -7.24
C VAL A 488 -10.69 -12.47 -7.04
N GLY A 489 -11.02 -11.67 -6.04
CA GLY A 489 -10.38 -10.37 -5.81
C GLY A 489 -11.02 -9.23 -6.59
N VAL A 490 -10.35 -8.08 -6.58
CA VAL A 490 -10.78 -6.88 -7.30
C VAL A 490 -9.60 -6.14 -7.91
N THR A 491 -9.82 -5.49 -9.04
CA THR A 491 -8.94 -4.46 -9.61
C THR A 491 -9.04 -3.18 -8.77
N LEU A 492 -8.17 -2.19 -8.94
CA LEU A 492 -8.30 -0.91 -8.23
C LEU A 492 -9.58 -0.15 -8.61
N PRO A 493 -10.01 -0.09 -9.88
CA PRO A 493 -11.30 0.51 -10.22
C PRO A 493 -12.51 -0.18 -9.56
N GLU A 494 -12.47 -1.51 -9.44
CA GLU A 494 -13.50 -2.26 -8.71
C GLU A 494 -13.43 -1.99 -7.20
N ALA A 495 -12.23 -1.93 -6.62
CA ALA A 495 -12.03 -1.58 -5.21
C ALA A 495 -12.60 -0.19 -4.89
N ALA A 496 -12.38 0.80 -5.76
CA ALA A 496 -12.94 2.14 -5.60
C ALA A 496 -14.48 2.11 -5.58
N ARG A 497 -15.12 1.39 -6.52
CA ARG A 497 -16.58 1.23 -6.53
C ARG A 497 -17.12 0.48 -5.29
N VAL A 498 -16.36 -0.49 -4.77
CA VAL A 498 -16.72 -1.16 -3.51
C VAL A 498 -16.69 -0.17 -2.35
N MET A 499 -15.67 0.69 -2.27
CA MET A 499 -15.58 1.70 -1.21
C MET A 499 -16.68 2.77 -1.33
N GLU A 500 -17.02 3.18 -2.55
CA GLU A 500 -18.16 4.05 -2.82
C GLU A 500 -19.48 3.40 -2.35
N TRP A 501 -19.69 2.13 -2.69
CA TRP A 501 -20.87 1.38 -2.27
C TRP A 501 -20.96 1.21 -0.75
N LEU A 502 -19.82 1.08 -0.07
CA LEU A 502 -19.74 1.03 1.40
C LEU A 502 -19.97 2.39 2.07
N GLY A 503 -20.11 3.48 1.30
CA GLY A 503 -20.36 4.83 1.83
C GLY A 503 -19.09 5.57 2.25
N ALA A 504 -17.93 5.24 1.71
CA ALA A 504 -16.71 5.99 1.98
C ALA A 504 -16.75 7.37 1.32
N ARG A 505 -16.30 8.40 2.05
CA ARG A 505 -15.96 9.71 1.49
C ARG A 505 -14.55 9.69 0.92
N ASP A 506 -13.60 9.19 1.69
CA ASP A 506 -12.19 9.03 1.30
C ASP A 506 -11.79 7.57 1.47
N ALA A 507 -10.96 7.03 0.57
CA ALA A 507 -10.49 5.65 0.65
C ALA A 507 -9.11 5.47 0.02
N VAL A 508 -8.35 4.50 0.56
CA VAL A 508 -7.03 4.08 0.06
C VAL A 508 -6.88 2.57 0.25
N GLY A 509 -6.09 1.92 -0.60
CA GLY A 509 -5.62 0.55 -0.36
C GLY A 509 -4.38 0.55 0.50
N LEU A 510 -4.29 -0.43 1.39
CA LEU A 510 -3.10 -0.78 2.17
C LEU A 510 -2.32 -1.90 1.45
N GLY A 511 -1.47 -2.65 2.16
CA GLY A 511 -0.79 -3.83 1.61
C GLY A 511 -1.79 -4.83 1.02
N SER A 512 -1.47 -5.45 -0.10
CA SER A 512 -2.41 -6.25 -0.90
C SER A 512 -1.82 -7.59 -1.34
N GLY A 513 -2.61 -8.40 -2.02
CA GLY A 513 -2.20 -9.74 -2.42
C GLY A 513 -2.15 -10.68 -1.23
N GLY A 514 -1.07 -11.44 -1.07
CA GLY A 514 -0.89 -12.39 0.04
C GLY A 514 -0.87 -11.76 1.43
N ASP A 515 -0.67 -10.43 1.53
CA ASP A 515 -0.70 -9.68 2.79
C ASP A 515 -2.11 -9.58 3.38
N THR A 516 -3.13 -9.64 2.51
CA THR A 516 -4.53 -9.37 2.88
C THR A 516 -4.99 -10.31 3.99
N THR A 517 -5.03 -9.78 5.21
CA THR A 517 -5.37 -10.55 6.42
C THR A 517 -6.28 -9.73 7.32
N LEU A 518 -7.34 -10.37 7.84
CA LEU A 518 -8.26 -9.83 8.84
C LEU A 518 -8.33 -10.76 10.04
N MET A 519 -7.93 -10.24 11.18
CA MET A 519 -8.12 -10.88 12.49
C MET A 519 -9.27 -10.25 13.24
N VAL A 520 -10.09 -11.07 13.89
CA VAL A 520 -11.13 -10.63 14.83
C VAL A 520 -11.05 -11.55 16.05
N GLU A 521 -10.90 -10.98 17.24
CA GLU A 521 -10.85 -11.74 18.51
C GLU A 521 -9.87 -12.93 18.42
N ASN A 522 -8.66 -12.69 17.92
CA ASN A 522 -7.59 -13.69 17.69
C ASN A 522 -7.91 -14.78 16.65
N SER A 523 -9.01 -14.68 15.92
CA SER A 523 -9.40 -15.62 14.87
C SER A 523 -9.20 -15.00 13.49
N LEU A 524 -8.72 -15.80 12.53
CA LEU A 524 -8.59 -15.41 11.14
C LEU A 524 -9.98 -15.43 10.48
N TYR A 525 -10.42 -14.30 9.96
CA TYR A 525 -11.76 -14.14 9.41
C TYR A 525 -11.82 -14.17 7.89
N ASN A 526 -10.71 -13.83 7.21
CA ASN A 526 -10.61 -13.96 5.76
C ASN A 526 -9.80 -15.21 5.36
N ARG A 527 -9.58 -15.41 4.07
CA ARG A 527 -8.78 -16.51 3.53
C ARG A 527 -7.59 -15.93 2.77
N PRO A 528 -6.44 -15.68 3.43
CA PRO A 528 -5.23 -15.21 2.77
C PRO A 528 -4.77 -16.21 1.72
N TRP A 529 -4.56 -15.72 0.49
CA TRP A 529 -4.17 -16.54 -0.66
C TRP A 529 -3.06 -15.81 -1.42
N ASP A 530 -1.93 -16.46 -1.60
CA ASP A 530 -0.76 -15.81 -2.18
C ASP A 530 -0.75 -15.88 -3.71
N GLN A 531 -0.99 -17.07 -4.27
CA GLN A 531 -1.03 -17.32 -5.70
C GLN A 531 -2.34 -17.99 -6.10
N TRP A 532 -2.76 -17.81 -7.36
CA TRP A 532 -3.94 -18.51 -7.90
C TRP A 532 -3.83 -20.03 -7.82
N GLU A 533 -2.61 -20.55 -7.91
CA GLU A 533 -2.28 -21.97 -7.92
C GLU A 533 -2.18 -22.61 -6.55
N ASP A 534 -2.30 -21.84 -5.48
CA ASP A 534 -2.22 -22.33 -4.11
C ASP A 534 -3.37 -23.31 -3.82
N THR A 535 -3.10 -24.31 -3.01
CA THR A 535 -4.06 -25.33 -2.62
C THR A 535 -4.64 -25.15 -1.22
N ALA A 536 -4.05 -24.22 -0.43
CA ALA A 536 -4.48 -23.92 0.92
C ALA A 536 -4.24 -22.45 1.26
N PRO A 537 -5.07 -21.85 2.14
CA PRO A 537 -4.82 -20.51 2.65
C PRO A 537 -3.49 -20.44 3.39
N ARG A 538 -2.74 -19.35 3.18
CA ARG A 538 -1.46 -19.10 3.86
C ARG A 538 -1.41 -17.65 4.34
N GLU A 539 -1.34 -17.48 5.65
CA GLU A 539 -1.10 -16.17 6.26
C GLU A 539 0.37 -15.77 6.04
N ARG A 540 0.58 -14.62 5.39
CA ARG A 540 1.92 -14.05 5.18
C ARG A 540 2.31 -13.22 6.40
N ALA A 541 3.59 -13.27 6.79
CA ALA A 541 4.16 -12.29 7.69
C ALA A 541 4.24 -10.93 6.99
N VAL A 542 3.89 -9.86 7.70
CA VAL A 542 3.79 -8.48 7.20
C VAL A 542 4.59 -7.54 8.09
N SER A 543 4.96 -6.39 7.57
CA SER A 543 5.72 -5.36 8.28
C SER A 543 5.00 -4.82 9.51
N ASN A 544 3.72 -4.51 9.36
CA ASN A 544 2.93 -3.85 10.39
C ASN A 544 1.43 -4.09 10.18
N ALA A 545 0.66 -3.73 11.19
CA ALA A 545 -0.79 -3.88 11.20
C ALA A 545 -1.50 -2.63 11.75
N VAL A 546 -2.71 -2.38 11.25
CA VAL A 546 -3.69 -1.51 11.89
C VAL A 546 -4.45 -2.35 12.91
N VAL A 547 -4.44 -1.94 14.18
CA VAL A 547 -5.12 -2.67 15.25
C VAL A 547 -6.18 -1.80 15.93
N VAL A 548 -7.30 -2.44 16.27
CA VAL A 548 -8.42 -1.87 17.04
C VAL A 548 -8.38 -2.50 18.42
N VAL A 549 -8.13 -1.72 19.46
CA VAL A 549 -7.95 -2.21 20.83
C VAL A 549 -9.02 -1.60 21.73
N LYS A 550 -9.69 -2.42 22.55
CA LYS A 550 -10.64 -1.88 23.56
C LYS A 550 -9.90 -0.98 24.54
N ARG A 551 -10.50 0.16 24.86
CA ARG A 551 -10.03 0.94 26.02
C ARG A 551 -10.38 0.19 27.30
N PRO A 552 -9.49 0.26 28.30
CA PRO A 552 -9.72 -0.36 29.62
C PRO A 552 -11.01 0.11 30.26
#